data_6c41f3237f6b8e3f4f3555eae5754f34
#
_entry.id   6c41f3237f6b8e3f4f3555eae5754f34
#
_cell.length_a   1.000
_cell.length_b   1.000
_cell.length_c   1.000
_cell.angle_alpha   90.00
_cell.angle_beta   90.00
_cell.angle_gamma   90.00
#
_symmetry.space_group_name_H-M   'P 1'
#
loop_
_entity.id
_entity.type
_entity.pdbx_description
1 polymer ?
#
loop_
_entity_poly.entity_id
_entity_poly.type
_entity_poly.pdbx_seq_one_letter_code
_entity_poly.pdbx_strand_id
1 'polypeptide(L)'
;MLTDSALLALLQWVSPALPIGGFNYSEGLETLIAQGKITSAAAVQDWLSFELAFGSAHFETAVMVRVYRAIAKGDFDAVHQWNAWLSAARESAELRAQNWQMGTALINLVAALDRLPPELQTGQPYPWNTSVAFCIAAALADIPLETALLGYLHSWVTTLINATVKLIPLGQTAGQVLLRQLQPQIQQTVQQSLNVTDHNLDDDLNLESCTLGLALASMQHETLYCRLFRS
;
A
#
# COMPACT_ATOMS: atom_id res chain seq x y z
N MET A 1 5.64 2.42 -23.02
CA MET A 1 5.64 3.91 -22.85
C MET A 1 4.30 4.27 -22.21
N LEU A 2 4.26 5.17 -21.23
CA LEU A 2 3.01 5.58 -20.60
C LEU A 2 2.18 6.38 -21.61
N THR A 3 0.94 5.94 -21.86
CA THR A 3 -0.02 6.66 -22.74
C THR A 3 -0.81 7.68 -21.93
N ASP A 4 -1.45 8.64 -22.60
CA ASP A 4 -2.30 9.64 -21.92
C ASP A 4 -3.47 8.97 -21.18
N SER A 5 -4.06 7.92 -21.75
CA SER A 5 -5.13 7.14 -21.12
C SER A 5 -4.64 6.45 -19.83
N ALA A 6 -3.47 5.78 -19.88
CA ALA A 6 -2.87 5.15 -18.72
C ALA A 6 -2.48 6.16 -17.62
N LEU A 7 -2.00 7.37 -18.05
CA LEU A 7 -1.71 8.45 -17.10
C LEU A 7 -2.98 8.93 -16.40
N LEU A 8 -4.06 9.17 -17.14
CA LEU A 8 -5.33 9.60 -16.56
C LEU A 8 -5.92 8.55 -15.61
N ALA A 9 -5.82 7.27 -15.98
CA ALA A 9 -6.21 6.17 -15.10
C ALA A 9 -5.36 6.12 -13.83
N LEU A 10 -4.03 6.28 -13.95
CA LEU A 10 -3.15 6.32 -12.77
C LEU A 10 -3.55 7.48 -11.83
N LEU A 11 -3.76 8.68 -12.37
CA LEU A 11 -4.17 9.84 -11.57
C LEU A 11 -5.51 9.60 -10.85
N GLN A 12 -6.42 8.84 -11.46
CA GLN A 12 -7.66 8.41 -10.83
C GLN A 12 -7.40 7.42 -9.67
N TRP A 13 -6.59 6.37 -9.90
CA TRP A 13 -6.32 5.33 -8.91
C TRP A 13 -5.49 5.81 -7.71
N VAL A 14 -4.63 6.82 -7.89
CA VAL A 14 -3.82 7.39 -6.79
C VAL A 14 -4.46 8.61 -6.12
N SER A 15 -5.65 9.01 -6.55
CA SER A 15 -6.34 10.17 -6.02
C SER A 15 -6.73 9.97 -4.55
N PRO A 16 -6.48 10.93 -3.65
CA PRO A 16 -7.00 10.91 -2.28
C PRO A 16 -8.53 10.89 -2.21
N ALA A 17 -9.22 11.27 -3.29
CA ALA A 17 -10.67 11.24 -3.42
C ALA A 17 -11.21 9.86 -3.84
N LEU A 18 -10.34 8.87 -4.09
CA LEU A 18 -10.77 7.52 -4.47
C LEU A 18 -11.65 6.92 -3.35
N PRO A 19 -12.86 6.40 -3.65
CA PRO A 19 -13.83 6.00 -2.63
C PRO A 19 -13.52 4.61 -2.03
N ILE A 20 -12.27 4.38 -1.62
CA ILE A 20 -11.80 3.14 -0.97
C ILE A 20 -11.61 3.27 0.54
N GLY A 21 -11.82 4.47 1.11
CA GLY A 21 -11.77 4.72 2.54
C GLY A 21 -10.36 4.87 3.13
N GLY A 22 -9.31 5.00 2.33
CA GLY A 22 -7.92 5.11 2.79
C GLY A 22 -7.68 6.24 3.80
N PHE A 23 -8.43 7.33 3.72
CA PHE A 23 -8.32 8.49 4.63
C PHE A 23 -8.73 8.18 6.08
N ASN A 24 -9.31 7.01 6.35
CA ASN A 24 -9.74 6.59 7.69
C ASN A 24 -8.65 5.85 8.46
N TYR A 25 -7.48 5.63 7.88
CA TYR A 25 -6.46 4.77 8.44
C TYR A 25 -5.15 5.50 8.66
N SER A 26 -4.47 5.18 9.77
CA SER A 26 -3.16 5.73 10.13
C SER A 26 -2.06 4.67 10.24
N GLU A 27 -2.40 3.40 10.09
CA GLU A 27 -1.47 2.26 10.17
C GLU A 27 -0.62 2.25 11.45
N GLY A 28 -1.24 2.51 12.60
CA GLY A 28 -0.57 2.59 13.89
C GLY A 28 0.15 3.90 14.18
N LEU A 29 0.24 4.83 13.22
CA LEU A 29 0.89 6.14 13.39
C LEU A 29 0.22 6.95 14.50
N GLU A 30 -1.11 6.92 14.62
CA GLU A 30 -1.83 7.59 15.70
C GLU A 30 -1.39 7.11 17.07
N THR A 31 -1.17 5.81 17.25
CA THR A 31 -0.64 5.24 18.48
C THR A 31 0.76 5.74 18.80
N LEU A 32 1.66 5.74 17.80
CA LEU A 32 3.03 6.21 17.97
C LEU A 32 3.09 7.70 18.37
N ILE A 33 2.20 8.50 17.80
CA ILE A 33 2.06 9.92 18.14
C ILE A 33 1.48 10.09 19.54
N ALA A 34 0.41 9.37 19.89
CA ALA A 34 -0.20 9.42 21.23
C ALA A 34 0.78 8.98 22.33
N GLN A 35 1.71 8.08 22.03
CA GLN A 35 2.78 7.66 22.94
C GLN A 35 3.97 8.62 22.97
N GLY A 36 3.97 9.71 22.19
CA GLY A 36 5.06 10.67 22.14
C GLY A 36 6.33 10.14 21.43
N LYS A 37 6.24 9.03 20.68
CA LYS A 37 7.36 8.45 19.91
C LYS A 37 7.61 9.20 18.62
N ILE A 38 6.55 9.72 17.99
CA ILE A 38 6.60 10.55 16.79
C ILE A 38 6.00 11.91 17.14
N THR A 39 6.85 12.96 17.16
CA THR A 39 6.46 14.30 17.61
C THR A 39 6.85 15.43 16.65
N SER A 40 7.52 15.10 15.55
CA SER A 40 8.06 16.08 14.60
C SER A 40 8.04 15.58 13.17
N ALA A 41 8.18 16.49 12.20
CA ALA A 41 8.32 16.14 10.78
C ALA A 41 9.52 15.21 10.51
N ALA A 42 10.66 15.45 11.20
CA ALA A 42 11.84 14.62 11.06
C ALA A 42 11.57 13.17 11.54
N ALA A 43 10.91 13.00 12.70
CA ALA A 43 10.55 11.68 13.19
C ALA A 43 9.57 10.94 12.25
N VAL A 44 8.64 11.66 11.61
CA VAL A 44 7.76 11.09 10.57
C VAL A 44 8.56 10.68 9.34
N GLN A 45 9.50 11.51 8.90
CA GLN A 45 10.36 11.20 7.77
C GLN A 45 11.19 9.93 8.02
N ASP A 46 11.81 9.83 9.18
CA ASP A 46 12.62 8.66 9.57
C ASP A 46 11.76 7.40 9.61
N TRP A 47 10.57 7.48 10.20
CA TRP A 47 9.64 6.37 10.26
C TRP A 47 9.17 5.92 8.88
N LEU A 48 8.71 6.85 8.03
CA LEU A 48 8.27 6.53 6.67
C LEU A 48 9.42 5.97 5.80
N SER A 49 10.63 6.50 5.97
CA SER A 49 11.82 5.99 5.28
C SER A 49 12.13 4.55 5.69
N PHE A 50 11.99 4.23 6.97
CA PHE A 50 12.16 2.88 7.49
C PHE A 50 11.10 1.91 6.94
N GLU A 51 9.83 2.31 6.95
CA GLU A 51 8.73 1.51 6.39
C GLU A 51 8.88 1.26 4.89
N LEU A 52 9.37 2.24 4.14
CA LEU A 52 9.67 2.10 2.71
C LEU A 52 10.84 1.14 2.46
N ALA A 53 11.84 1.12 3.34
CA ALA A 53 13.05 0.32 3.15
C ALA A 53 12.93 -1.12 3.69
N PHE A 54 12.20 -1.33 4.80
CA PHE A 54 12.21 -2.57 5.58
C PHE A 54 10.82 -3.00 6.07
N GLY A 55 9.79 -2.21 5.82
CA GLY A 55 8.45 -2.42 6.33
C GLY A 55 7.49 -3.04 5.31
N SER A 56 6.20 -2.92 5.64
CA SER A 56 5.13 -3.48 4.82
C SER A 56 5.14 -2.94 3.38
N ALA A 57 5.47 -1.66 3.18
CA ALA A 57 5.57 -1.06 1.85
C ALA A 57 6.61 -1.77 0.96
N HIS A 58 7.72 -2.21 1.55
CA HIS A 58 8.78 -2.92 0.82
C HIS A 58 8.30 -4.28 0.31
N PHE A 59 7.81 -5.17 1.19
CA PHE A 59 7.38 -6.50 0.75
C PHE A 59 6.10 -6.46 -0.11
N GLU A 60 5.21 -5.50 0.14
CA GLU A 60 4.03 -5.33 -0.72
C GLU A 60 4.40 -5.02 -2.16
N THR A 61 5.34 -4.11 -2.38
CA THR A 61 5.79 -3.79 -3.75
C THR A 61 6.48 -4.97 -4.42
N ALA A 62 7.22 -5.80 -3.66
CA ALA A 62 7.79 -7.05 -4.18
C ALA A 62 6.69 -8.05 -4.62
N VAL A 63 5.60 -8.16 -3.85
CA VAL A 63 4.43 -8.96 -4.26
C VAL A 63 3.70 -8.33 -5.44
N MET A 64 3.55 -7.01 -5.48
CA MET A 64 2.93 -6.29 -6.60
C MET A 64 3.63 -6.59 -7.93
N VAL A 65 4.95 -6.68 -7.95
CA VAL A 65 5.73 -7.07 -9.15
C VAL A 65 5.30 -8.46 -9.64
N ARG A 66 5.19 -9.43 -8.73
CA ARG A 66 4.79 -10.81 -9.05
C ARG A 66 3.35 -10.89 -9.54
N VAL A 67 2.45 -10.21 -8.84
CA VAL A 67 1.03 -10.11 -9.24
C VAL A 67 0.88 -9.50 -10.62
N TYR A 68 1.54 -8.39 -10.89
CA TYR A 68 1.48 -7.73 -12.20
C TYR A 68 2.00 -8.64 -13.32
N ARG A 69 3.12 -9.32 -13.09
CA ARG A 69 3.68 -10.30 -14.05
C ARG A 69 2.76 -11.51 -14.25
N ALA A 70 2.10 -11.98 -13.20
CA ALA A 70 1.12 -13.07 -13.27
C ALA A 70 -0.09 -12.66 -14.14
N ILE A 71 -0.63 -11.47 -13.92
CA ILE A 71 -1.73 -10.92 -14.74
C ILE A 71 -1.31 -10.84 -16.22
N ALA A 72 -0.12 -10.34 -16.52
CA ALA A 72 0.40 -10.24 -17.89
C ALA A 72 0.56 -11.61 -18.59
N LYS A 73 0.74 -12.69 -17.81
CA LYS A 73 0.82 -14.08 -18.29
C LYS A 73 -0.55 -14.78 -18.34
N GLY A 74 -1.62 -14.16 -17.79
CA GLY A 74 -2.92 -14.79 -17.62
C GLY A 74 -2.95 -15.84 -16.50
N ASP A 75 -1.97 -15.84 -15.61
CA ASP A 75 -1.85 -16.77 -14.47
C ASP A 75 -2.62 -16.22 -13.26
N PHE A 76 -3.94 -16.36 -13.29
CA PHE A 76 -4.81 -15.87 -12.24
C PHE A 76 -4.73 -16.69 -10.95
N ASP A 77 -4.32 -17.96 -11.03
CA ASP A 77 -4.07 -18.78 -9.85
C ASP A 77 -2.91 -18.21 -9.03
N ALA A 78 -1.82 -17.77 -9.67
CA ALA A 78 -0.73 -17.08 -8.99
C ALA A 78 -1.19 -15.75 -8.36
N VAL A 79 -2.09 -15.00 -9.00
CA VAL A 79 -2.67 -13.78 -8.41
C VAL A 79 -3.41 -14.09 -7.10
N HIS A 80 -4.24 -15.15 -7.07
CA HIS A 80 -4.94 -15.59 -5.87
C HIS A 80 -3.98 -16.08 -4.79
N GLN A 81 -2.92 -16.82 -5.14
CA GLN A 81 -1.90 -17.28 -4.21
C GLN A 81 -1.18 -16.10 -3.55
N TRP A 82 -0.78 -15.10 -4.31
CA TRP A 82 -0.14 -13.89 -3.78
C TRP A 82 -1.08 -13.06 -2.89
N ASN A 83 -2.36 -12.98 -3.24
CA ASN A 83 -3.36 -12.34 -2.39
C ASN A 83 -3.52 -13.06 -1.05
N ALA A 84 -3.55 -14.40 -1.07
CA ALA A 84 -3.61 -15.23 0.13
C ALA A 84 -2.34 -15.08 0.98
N TRP A 85 -1.17 -15.08 0.34
CA TRP A 85 0.12 -14.88 1.02
C TRP A 85 0.17 -13.53 1.74
N LEU A 86 -0.19 -12.42 1.08
CA LEU A 86 -0.27 -11.10 1.70
C LEU A 86 -1.22 -11.07 2.89
N SER A 87 -2.36 -11.75 2.79
CA SER A 87 -3.33 -11.84 3.88
C SER A 87 -2.75 -12.55 5.12
N ALA A 88 -1.91 -13.57 4.89
CA ALA A 88 -1.23 -14.30 5.96
C ALA A 88 -0.02 -13.54 6.54
N ALA A 89 0.67 -12.75 5.70
CA ALA A 89 1.87 -12.00 6.10
C ALA A 89 1.56 -10.74 6.93
N ARG A 90 0.29 -10.30 7.02
CA ARG A 90 -0.06 -9.11 7.82
C ARG A 90 0.14 -9.37 9.30
N GLU A 91 0.91 -8.52 9.94
CA GLU A 91 1.37 -8.66 11.32
C GLU A 91 0.24 -8.49 12.35
N SER A 92 -0.79 -7.68 12.02
CA SER A 92 -1.94 -7.48 12.91
C SER A 92 -3.26 -7.72 12.21
N ALA A 93 -4.30 -8.05 12.99
CA ALA A 93 -5.66 -8.22 12.50
C ALA A 93 -6.23 -6.91 11.94
N GLU A 94 -5.86 -5.76 12.53
CA GLU A 94 -6.30 -4.42 12.14
C GLU A 94 -5.73 -4.05 10.77
N LEU A 95 -4.43 -4.21 10.55
CA LEU A 95 -3.78 -3.97 9.27
C LEU A 95 -4.33 -4.89 8.17
N ARG A 96 -4.61 -6.15 8.50
CA ARG A 96 -5.23 -7.08 7.58
C ARG A 96 -6.66 -6.67 7.21
N ALA A 97 -7.48 -6.32 8.20
CA ALA A 97 -8.85 -5.87 7.98
C ALA A 97 -8.91 -4.58 7.15
N GLN A 98 -8.03 -3.62 7.42
CA GLN A 98 -7.88 -2.40 6.63
C GLN A 98 -7.60 -2.73 5.16
N ASN A 99 -6.59 -3.57 4.91
CA ASN A 99 -6.21 -3.97 3.55
C ASN A 99 -7.35 -4.66 2.80
N TRP A 100 -8.08 -5.55 3.47
CA TRP A 100 -9.23 -6.22 2.88
C TRP A 100 -10.39 -5.26 2.58
N GLN A 101 -10.67 -4.32 3.46
CA GLN A 101 -11.73 -3.33 3.22
C GLN A 101 -11.41 -2.42 2.04
N MET A 102 -10.20 -1.87 2.01
CA MET A 102 -9.76 -1.00 0.91
C MET A 102 -9.63 -1.75 -0.41
N GLY A 103 -9.04 -2.95 -0.39
CA GLY A 103 -8.85 -3.77 -1.57
C GLY A 103 -10.18 -4.23 -2.18
N THR A 104 -11.13 -4.66 -1.34
CA THR A 104 -12.48 -5.02 -1.80
C THR A 104 -13.22 -3.82 -2.37
N ALA A 105 -13.12 -2.65 -1.74
CA ALA A 105 -13.72 -1.42 -2.27
C ALA A 105 -13.12 -1.05 -3.63
N LEU A 106 -11.80 -1.18 -3.79
CA LEU A 106 -11.11 -0.89 -5.05
C LEU A 106 -11.52 -1.87 -6.15
N ILE A 107 -11.52 -3.18 -5.87
CA ILE A 107 -11.89 -4.17 -6.91
C ILE A 107 -13.35 -4.03 -7.35
N ASN A 108 -14.27 -3.69 -6.42
CA ASN A 108 -15.65 -3.40 -6.76
C ASN A 108 -15.79 -2.16 -7.65
N LEU A 109 -14.98 -1.12 -7.39
CA LEU A 109 -14.91 0.06 -8.24
C LEU A 109 -14.36 -0.27 -9.62
N VAL A 110 -13.28 -1.05 -9.71
CA VAL A 110 -12.71 -1.53 -10.98
C VAL A 110 -13.76 -2.33 -11.76
N ALA A 111 -14.47 -3.26 -11.11
CA ALA A 111 -15.51 -4.04 -11.76
C ALA A 111 -16.69 -3.20 -12.29
N ALA A 112 -16.94 -2.04 -11.67
CA ALA A 112 -17.99 -1.11 -12.10
C ALA A 112 -17.57 -0.21 -13.27
N LEU A 113 -16.27 0.05 -13.41
CA LEU A 113 -15.71 0.94 -14.44
C LEU A 113 -15.15 0.17 -15.64
N ASP A 114 -14.56 -0.98 -15.38
CA ASP A 114 -13.85 -1.80 -16.35
C ASP A 114 -14.39 -3.23 -16.34
N ARG A 115 -14.07 -3.99 -17.40
CA ARG A 115 -14.42 -5.40 -17.47
C ARG A 115 -13.41 -6.26 -16.72
N LEU A 116 -13.69 -6.55 -15.45
CA LEU A 116 -12.87 -7.45 -14.66
C LEU A 116 -12.94 -8.88 -15.23
N PRO A 117 -11.79 -9.57 -15.45
CA PRO A 117 -11.76 -10.97 -15.88
C PRO A 117 -12.58 -11.86 -14.94
N PRO A 118 -13.37 -12.84 -15.46
CA PRO A 118 -14.20 -13.73 -14.65
C PRO A 118 -13.41 -14.45 -13.54
N GLU A 119 -12.18 -14.83 -13.82
CA GLU A 119 -11.27 -15.53 -12.90
C GLU A 119 -10.91 -14.68 -11.68
N LEU A 120 -10.96 -13.34 -11.80
CA LEU A 120 -10.71 -12.42 -10.71
C LEU A 120 -11.99 -11.97 -9.99
N GLN A 121 -13.17 -12.39 -10.46
CA GLN A 121 -14.46 -12.08 -9.81
C GLN A 121 -14.80 -13.05 -8.69
N THR A 122 -14.32 -14.28 -8.78
CA THR A 122 -14.66 -15.40 -7.87
C THR A 122 -13.41 -16.26 -7.59
N GLY A 123 -13.52 -17.14 -6.60
CA GLY A 123 -12.50 -18.17 -6.34
C GLY A 123 -11.41 -17.80 -5.34
N GLN A 124 -11.31 -16.54 -4.91
CA GLN A 124 -10.33 -16.17 -3.89
C GLN A 124 -10.75 -16.66 -2.49
N PRO A 125 -9.82 -17.25 -1.72
CA PRO A 125 -10.09 -17.72 -0.36
C PRO A 125 -10.19 -16.57 0.66
N TYR A 126 -9.66 -15.38 0.31
CA TYR A 126 -9.64 -14.19 1.15
C TYR A 126 -10.12 -12.96 0.37
N PRO A 127 -10.63 -11.91 1.05
CA PRO A 127 -10.88 -10.62 0.42
C PRO A 127 -9.62 -10.07 -0.26
N TRP A 128 -9.79 -9.20 -1.22
CA TRP A 128 -8.66 -8.60 -1.95
C TRP A 128 -7.84 -7.66 -1.07
N ASN A 129 -6.52 -7.81 -1.08
CA ASN A 129 -5.61 -6.82 -0.52
C ASN A 129 -5.51 -5.59 -1.42
N THR A 130 -5.31 -4.42 -0.84
CA THR A 130 -5.25 -3.14 -1.56
C THR A 130 -4.21 -3.13 -2.67
N SER A 131 -3.00 -3.61 -2.40
CA SER A 131 -1.89 -3.65 -3.36
C SER A 131 -2.18 -4.59 -4.54
N VAL A 132 -2.83 -5.75 -4.29
CA VAL A 132 -3.24 -6.68 -5.35
C VAL A 132 -4.35 -6.07 -6.21
N ALA A 133 -5.38 -5.50 -5.59
CA ALA A 133 -6.47 -4.81 -6.29
C ALA A 133 -5.94 -3.64 -7.14
N PHE A 134 -4.95 -2.89 -6.63
CA PHE A 134 -4.31 -1.81 -7.37
C PHE A 134 -3.52 -2.34 -8.58
N CYS A 135 -2.81 -3.48 -8.44
CA CYS A 135 -2.14 -4.12 -9.56
C CYS A 135 -3.11 -4.57 -10.66
N ILE A 136 -4.27 -5.13 -10.26
CA ILE A 136 -5.32 -5.50 -11.22
C ILE A 136 -5.81 -4.26 -11.96
N ALA A 137 -6.14 -3.18 -11.25
CA ALA A 137 -6.57 -1.92 -11.84
C ALA A 137 -5.51 -1.33 -12.78
N ALA A 138 -4.23 -1.37 -12.38
CA ALA A 138 -3.12 -0.86 -13.18
C ALA A 138 -2.91 -1.68 -14.45
N ALA A 139 -2.97 -3.01 -14.37
CA ALA A 139 -2.81 -3.88 -15.52
C ALA A 139 -3.95 -3.74 -16.53
N LEU A 140 -5.20 -3.64 -16.06
CA LEU A 140 -6.37 -3.44 -16.93
C LEU A 140 -6.34 -2.08 -17.65
N ALA A 141 -5.70 -1.07 -17.05
CA ALA A 141 -5.54 0.27 -17.63
C ALA A 141 -4.22 0.44 -18.40
N ASP A 142 -3.49 -0.64 -18.67
CA ASP A 142 -2.20 -0.62 -19.40
C ASP A 142 -1.16 0.33 -18.75
N ILE A 143 -1.23 0.54 -17.41
CA ILE A 143 -0.25 1.34 -16.69
C ILE A 143 1.03 0.52 -16.54
N PRO A 144 2.20 0.99 -17.01
CA PRO A 144 3.45 0.25 -16.89
C PRO A 144 3.78 -0.07 -15.41
N LEU A 145 4.32 -1.26 -15.15
CA LEU A 145 4.58 -1.76 -13.80
C LEU A 145 5.34 -0.75 -12.93
N GLU A 146 6.48 -0.24 -13.39
CA GLU A 146 7.27 0.75 -12.63
C GLU A 146 6.43 1.98 -12.26
N THR A 147 5.64 2.48 -13.21
CA THR A 147 4.77 3.63 -13.01
C THR A 147 3.64 3.32 -12.00
N ALA A 148 3.10 2.11 -12.04
CA ALA A 148 2.09 1.65 -11.09
C ALA A 148 2.66 1.59 -9.66
N LEU A 149 3.87 1.03 -9.48
CA LEU A 149 4.54 0.96 -8.18
C LEU A 149 4.84 2.36 -7.61
N LEU A 150 5.36 3.28 -8.45
CA LEU A 150 5.60 4.67 -8.07
C LEU A 150 4.31 5.35 -7.60
N GLY A 151 3.22 5.17 -8.35
CA GLY A 151 1.91 5.73 -8.02
C GLY A 151 1.35 5.17 -6.72
N TYR A 152 1.44 3.85 -6.53
CA TYR A 152 0.99 3.18 -5.31
C TYR A 152 1.70 3.71 -4.07
N LEU A 153 3.04 3.69 -4.06
CA LEU A 153 3.83 4.18 -2.92
C LEU A 153 3.65 5.68 -2.68
N HIS A 154 3.56 6.48 -3.74
CA HIS A 154 3.27 7.91 -3.59
C HIS A 154 1.91 8.14 -2.91
N SER A 155 0.88 7.40 -3.30
CA SER A 155 -0.46 7.49 -2.70
C SER A 155 -0.45 7.04 -1.24
N TRP A 156 0.23 5.93 -0.93
CA TRP A 156 0.40 5.42 0.42
C TRP A 156 1.10 6.43 1.34
N VAL A 157 2.27 6.95 0.93
CA VAL A 157 3.00 7.99 1.68
C VAL A 157 2.14 9.24 1.87
N THR A 158 1.42 9.68 0.82
CA THR A 158 0.55 10.85 0.88
C THR A 158 -0.56 10.66 1.93
N THR A 159 -1.14 9.48 2.00
CA THR A 159 -2.19 9.15 2.98
C THR A 159 -1.68 9.24 4.40
N LEU A 160 -0.51 8.70 4.69
CA LEU A 160 0.11 8.74 6.03
C LEU A 160 0.59 10.14 6.42
N ILE A 161 1.13 10.92 5.47
CA ILE A 161 1.46 12.33 5.71
C ILE A 161 0.19 13.13 6.04
N ASN A 162 -0.91 12.91 5.32
CA ASN A 162 -2.18 13.57 5.59
C ASN A 162 -2.75 13.18 6.97
N ALA A 163 -2.56 11.94 7.41
CA ALA A 163 -2.88 11.51 8.77
C ALA A 163 -2.02 12.26 9.80
N THR A 164 -0.71 12.35 9.55
CA THR A 164 0.25 13.07 10.41
C THR A 164 -0.12 14.53 10.58
N VAL A 165 -0.45 15.24 9.49
CA VAL A 165 -0.84 16.68 9.54
C VAL A 165 -2.08 16.92 10.41
N LYS A 166 -2.95 15.90 10.56
CA LYS A 166 -4.12 15.99 11.45
C LYS A 166 -3.76 15.72 12.91
N LEU A 167 -2.74 14.88 13.15
CA LEU A 167 -2.38 14.37 14.48
C LEU A 167 -1.36 15.25 15.21
N ILE A 168 -0.46 15.90 14.47
CA ILE A 168 0.53 16.85 15.01
C ILE A 168 0.49 18.16 14.24
N PRO A 169 0.84 19.30 14.88
CA PRO A 169 0.69 20.64 14.29
C PRO A 169 1.77 20.94 13.24
N LEU A 170 1.89 20.13 12.19
CA LEU A 170 2.90 20.32 11.13
C LEU A 170 2.50 21.36 10.07
N GLY A 171 1.22 21.55 9.83
CA GLY A 171 0.71 22.37 8.74
C GLY A 171 0.85 21.70 7.36
N GLN A 172 0.00 22.11 6.41
CA GLN A 172 -0.11 21.49 5.07
C GLN A 172 1.16 21.64 4.25
N THR A 173 1.80 22.80 4.28
CA THR A 173 3.05 23.06 3.53
C THR A 173 4.18 22.13 3.99
N ALA A 174 4.31 21.92 5.30
CA ALA A 174 5.33 20.99 5.84
C ALA A 174 5.06 19.55 5.38
N GLY A 175 3.80 19.13 5.29
CA GLY A 175 3.44 17.82 4.70
C GLY A 175 3.89 17.69 3.25
N GLN A 176 3.73 18.72 2.42
CA GLN A 176 4.17 18.71 1.02
C GLN A 176 5.71 18.69 0.90
N VAL A 177 6.42 19.40 1.79
CA VAL A 177 7.89 19.34 1.84
C VAL A 177 8.35 17.93 2.19
N LEU A 178 7.72 17.29 3.18
CA LEU A 178 8.01 15.93 3.60
C LEU A 178 7.78 14.92 2.48
N LEU A 179 6.65 15.02 1.77
CA LEU A 179 6.37 14.18 0.60
C LEU A 179 7.45 14.29 -0.46
N ARG A 180 7.91 15.50 -0.75
CA ARG A 180 8.99 15.75 -1.72
C ARG A 180 10.32 15.15 -1.26
N GLN A 181 10.63 15.24 0.04
CA GLN A 181 11.86 14.67 0.62
C GLN A 181 11.89 13.15 0.57
N LEU A 182 10.72 12.47 0.60
CA LEU A 182 10.61 11.01 0.52
C LEU A 182 10.63 10.45 -0.92
N GLN A 183 10.56 11.30 -1.95
CA GLN A 183 10.58 10.84 -3.35
C GLN A 183 11.79 9.95 -3.69
N PRO A 184 13.04 10.28 -3.29
CA PRO A 184 14.19 9.40 -3.57
C PRO A 184 14.03 8.02 -2.93
N GLN A 185 13.48 7.94 -1.72
CA GLN A 185 13.25 6.67 -1.03
C GLN A 185 12.18 5.84 -1.74
N ILE A 186 11.07 6.46 -2.18
CA ILE A 186 10.05 5.80 -2.99
C ILE A 186 10.67 5.19 -4.26
N GLN A 187 11.47 5.98 -4.99
CA GLN A 187 12.15 5.51 -6.20
C GLN A 187 13.10 4.34 -5.91
N GLN A 188 13.87 4.41 -4.83
CA GLN A 188 14.77 3.34 -4.42
C GLN A 188 14.01 2.05 -4.11
N THR A 189 12.92 2.11 -3.34
CA THR A 189 12.07 0.95 -3.02
C THR A 189 11.51 0.33 -4.29
N VAL A 190 11.02 1.12 -5.24
CA VAL A 190 10.53 0.62 -6.53
C VAL A 190 11.63 -0.09 -7.32
N GLN A 191 12.82 0.50 -7.41
CA GLN A 191 13.94 -0.11 -8.14
C GLN A 191 14.39 -1.42 -7.50
N GLN A 192 14.42 -1.51 -6.18
CA GLN A 192 14.72 -2.75 -5.45
C GLN A 192 13.66 -3.83 -5.76
N SER A 193 12.38 -3.47 -5.72
CA SER A 193 11.28 -4.40 -6.01
C SER A 193 11.28 -4.90 -7.44
N LEU A 194 11.64 -4.08 -8.44
CA LEU A 194 11.71 -4.48 -9.85
C LEU A 194 12.77 -5.56 -10.11
N ASN A 195 13.83 -5.62 -9.29
CA ASN A 195 14.89 -6.63 -9.38
C ASN A 195 14.49 -7.99 -8.80
N VAL A 196 13.29 -8.11 -8.24
CA VAL A 196 12.77 -9.37 -7.68
C VAL A 196 12.65 -10.41 -8.80
N THR A 197 13.17 -11.61 -8.54
CA THR A 197 13.04 -12.77 -9.42
C THR A 197 11.80 -13.59 -9.06
N ASP A 198 11.22 -14.29 -10.07
CA ASP A 198 10.02 -15.13 -9.85
C ASP A 198 10.35 -16.48 -9.19
N HIS A 199 11.61 -16.71 -8.77
CA HIS A 199 12.09 -17.98 -8.24
C HIS A 199 12.02 -18.02 -6.72
N ASN A 200 11.31 -19.02 -6.20
CA ASN A 200 11.16 -19.48 -4.81
C ASN A 200 10.75 -18.45 -3.75
N LEU A 201 9.58 -18.75 -3.14
CA LEU A 201 9.03 -18.07 -1.97
C LEU A 201 9.94 -18.16 -0.72
N ASP A 202 10.80 -19.18 -0.66
CA ASP A 202 11.56 -19.51 0.57
C ASP A 202 12.92 -18.79 0.68
N ASP A 203 13.44 -18.19 -0.41
CA ASP A 203 14.78 -17.60 -0.44
C ASP A 203 14.78 -16.08 -0.71
N ASP A 204 13.62 -15.39 -0.66
CA ASP A 204 13.53 -14.02 -1.09
C ASP A 204 13.46 -13.03 0.08
N LEU A 205 14.62 -12.48 0.45
CA LEU A 205 14.76 -11.41 1.46
C LEU A 205 13.84 -10.20 1.21
N ASN A 206 13.33 -10.03 -0.02
CA ASN A 206 12.37 -8.97 -0.34
C ASN A 206 10.95 -9.22 0.17
N LEU A 207 10.68 -10.40 0.74
CA LEU A 207 9.41 -10.75 1.37
C LEU A 207 9.45 -10.68 2.89
N GLU A 208 10.58 -10.28 3.47
CA GLU A 208 10.72 -10.10 4.91
C GLU A 208 10.30 -8.69 5.34
N SER A 209 9.66 -8.60 6.49
CA SER A 209 9.31 -7.35 7.16
C SER A 209 9.95 -7.32 8.55
N CYS A 210 10.54 -6.18 8.89
CA CYS A 210 11.18 -5.93 10.19
C CYS A 210 10.45 -4.87 11.02
N THR A 211 9.11 -4.78 10.95
CA THR A 211 8.33 -3.70 11.57
C THR A 211 7.51 -4.14 12.78
N LEU A 212 8.10 -4.93 13.69
CA LEU A 212 7.46 -5.31 14.96
C LEU A 212 6.90 -4.10 15.74
N GLY A 213 7.58 -2.95 15.66
CA GLY A 213 7.12 -1.71 16.29
C GLY A 213 5.79 -1.21 15.74
N LEU A 214 5.62 -1.28 14.42
CA LEU A 214 4.36 -0.94 13.75
C LEU A 214 3.24 -1.92 14.10
N ALA A 215 3.53 -3.23 14.07
CA ALA A 215 2.58 -4.27 14.44
C ALA A 215 2.04 -4.05 15.86
N LEU A 216 2.93 -3.80 16.82
CA LEU A 216 2.56 -3.50 18.20
C LEU A 216 1.76 -2.19 18.32
N ALA A 217 2.14 -1.14 17.58
CA ALA A 217 1.41 0.13 17.57
C ALA A 217 0.00 -0.04 16.99
N SER A 218 -0.14 -0.81 15.91
CA SER A 218 -1.42 -1.14 15.30
C SER A 218 -2.33 -1.93 16.27
N MET A 219 -1.81 -2.96 16.95
CA MET A 219 -2.57 -3.71 17.96
C MET A 219 -2.99 -2.84 19.13
N GLN A 220 -2.13 -1.93 19.59
CA GLN A 220 -2.42 -1.01 20.70
C GLN A 220 -3.41 0.09 20.31
N HIS A 221 -3.58 0.37 19.00
CA HIS A 221 -4.53 1.36 18.51
C HIS A 221 -5.97 1.01 18.97
N GLU A 222 -6.32 -0.26 19.05
CA GLU A 222 -7.64 -0.72 19.48
C GLU A 222 -7.99 -0.26 20.91
N THR A 223 -7.00 -0.07 21.77
CA THR A 223 -7.16 0.31 23.16
C THR A 223 -6.96 1.81 23.43
N LEU A 224 -6.72 2.63 22.42
CA LEU A 224 -6.61 4.08 22.58
C LEU A 224 -7.94 4.67 23.09
N TYR A 225 -7.85 5.53 24.10
CA TYR A 225 -9.00 6.19 24.70
C TYR A 225 -9.76 7.10 23.74
N CYS A 226 -9.03 7.79 22.87
CA CYS A 226 -9.59 8.64 21.82
C CYS A 226 -8.91 8.29 20.50
N ARG A 227 -9.70 8.11 19.44
CA ARG A 227 -9.21 7.74 18.11
C ARG A 227 -9.80 8.66 17.05
N LEU A 228 -8.96 9.20 16.19
CA LEU A 228 -9.35 9.92 15.00
C LEU A 228 -9.48 8.98 13.79
N PHE A 229 -8.67 7.91 13.78
CA PHE A 229 -8.60 6.90 12.71
C PHE A 229 -9.18 5.55 13.17
N ARG A 230 -9.38 4.65 12.20
CA ARG A 230 -9.92 3.31 12.46
C ARG A 230 -8.81 2.31 12.84
N SER A 231 -7.56 2.54 12.35
CA SER A 231 -6.37 1.77 12.71
C SER A 231 -5.12 2.64 12.61
#